data_cab863708733e5efdc93c7c56829b6ee
#
_entry.id   cab863708733e5efdc93c7c56829b6ee
#
_cell.length_a   1.000
_cell.length_b   1.000
_cell.length_c   1.000
_cell.angle_alpha   90.00
_cell.angle_beta   90.00
_cell.angle_gamma   90.00
#
_symmetry.space_group_name_H-M   'P 1'
#
loop_
_entity.id
_entity.type
_entity.pdbx_description
1 polymer ?
#
loop_
_entity_poly.entity_id
_entity_poly.type
_entity_poly.pdbx_seq_one_letter_code
_entity_poly.pdbx_strand_id
1 'polypeptide(L)'
;MAQGRRGCGCALAALVVVLAAGGFLGWKFVKPWWEERRARQLPPPSGKELTVRVLDVGLGDSILIVAPSGKSVLIDAGPPGAGKKVLDALKRAGVTRLDFLIATHAHADHVGGADEVLKAVETGQVYYSGYPHTTREYDDFLKAVQQKNVKLEKAAPGTTLDLGDGALLRVLAPIEPFFEEKDMQAGGNEPNANSVVVRLDYGEFSMLLPGDAEEQTERRMAQQNADFAAAGLKVAHHGSKYATSEDFLKRGGFRWAVISTSPDNRYGLPSPDALGRLKAAGVKLYRTDLQGEITINTRGQADDVKITTAREPKAGQDIWAGLPALRDDSAKRGFIDFGDLAPAPKPTPQKANTNTNSNNRNANRPPGAR
;
A
#
# COMPACT_ATOMS: atom_id res chain seq x y z
N MET A 1 49.12 -1.72 -54.75
CA MET A 1 48.72 -0.70 -53.76
C MET A 1 47.52 -1.19 -52.98
N ALA A 2 47.73 -1.65 -51.76
CA ALA A 2 46.67 -2.04 -50.84
C ALA A 2 47.09 -1.63 -49.41
N GLN A 3 46.66 -0.48 -48.97
CA GLN A 3 46.90 0.01 -47.62
C GLN A 3 45.55 0.38 -46.95
N GLY A 4 45.32 -0.19 -45.78
CA GLY A 4 44.71 0.52 -44.72
C GLY A 4 43.19 0.38 -44.48
N ARG A 5 42.74 -0.73 -43.91
CA ARG A 5 41.44 -0.80 -43.19
C ARG A 5 41.55 -1.62 -41.89
N ARG A 6 42.47 -1.30 -41.00
CA ARG A 6 42.62 -1.99 -39.72
C ARG A 6 42.48 -1.08 -38.49
N GLY A 7 42.11 0.19 -38.65
CA GLY A 7 42.12 1.18 -37.54
C GLY A 7 40.75 1.41 -36.84
N CYS A 8 39.61 1.09 -37.44
CA CYS A 8 38.30 1.52 -36.91
C CYS A 8 37.72 0.59 -35.88
N GLY A 9 38.05 -0.72 -35.92
CA GLY A 9 37.48 -1.70 -34.96
C GLY A 9 38.06 -1.59 -33.56
N CYS A 10 39.33 -1.25 -33.44
CA CYS A 10 39.99 -1.12 -32.12
C CYS A 10 39.54 0.12 -31.35
N ALA A 11 39.23 1.22 -32.06
CA ALA A 11 38.75 2.44 -31.41
C ALA A 11 37.34 2.29 -30.85
N LEU A 12 36.44 1.56 -31.54
CA LEU A 12 35.07 1.26 -31.03
C LEU A 12 35.12 0.31 -29.83
N ALA A 13 35.94 -0.72 -29.88
CA ALA A 13 36.12 -1.65 -28.77
C ALA A 13 36.69 -0.96 -27.53
N ALA A 14 37.65 -0.06 -27.68
CA ALA A 14 38.19 0.72 -26.58
C ALA A 14 37.18 1.69 -25.99
N LEU A 15 36.31 2.30 -26.81
CA LEU A 15 35.23 3.18 -26.33
C LEU A 15 34.18 2.43 -25.51
N VAL A 16 33.77 1.24 -25.95
CA VAL A 16 32.80 0.38 -25.23
C VAL A 16 33.39 -0.08 -23.88
N VAL A 17 34.66 -0.43 -23.83
CA VAL A 17 35.35 -0.83 -22.59
C VAL A 17 35.47 0.36 -21.63
N VAL A 18 35.75 1.56 -22.10
CA VAL A 18 35.83 2.78 -21.28
C VAL A 18 34.45 3.16 -20.75
N LEU A 19 33.38 3.04 -21.57
CA LEU A 19 31.99 3.31 -21.13
C LEU A 19 31.51 2.25 -20.14
N ALA A 20 31.85 0.98 -20.35
CA ALA A 20 31.48 -0.10 -19.41
C ALA A 20 32.26 0.03 -18.08
N ALA A 21 33.55 0.35 -18.13
CA ALA A 21 34.36 0.59 -16.94
C ALA A 21 33.93 1.86 -16.21
N GLY A 22 33.63 2.96 -16.94
CA GLY A 22 33.10 4.19 -16.37
C GLY A 22 31.71 4.00 -15.75
N GLY A 23 30.85 3.23 -16.39
CA GLY A 23 29.52 2.85 -15.85
C GLY A 23 29.65 1.98 -14.61
N PHE A 24 30.56 1.00 -14.61
CA PHE A 24 30.79 0.12 -13.46
C PHE A 24 31.44 0.86 -12.29
N LEU A 25 32.44 1.71 -12.55
CA LEU A 25 33.06 2.57 -11.53
C LEU A 25 32.06 3.60 -11.01
N GLY A 26 31.30 4.26 -11.90
CA GLY A 26 30.23 5.19 -11.50
C GLY A 26 29.18 4.48 -10.61
N TRP A 27 28.73 3.30 -10.99
CA TRP A 27 27.76 2.53 -10.19
C TRP A 27 28.34 2.10 -8.84
N LYS A 28 29.61 1.71 -8.79
CA LYS A 28 30.29 1.28 -7.57
C LYS A 28 30.54 2.42 -6.57
N PHE A 29 30.72 3.66 -7.05
CA PHE A 29 30.94 4.84 -6.20
C PHE A 29 29.66 5.68 -5.98
N VAL A 30 28.77 5.76 -6.96
CA VAL A 30 27.53 6.54 -6.84
C VAL A 30 26.50 5.80 -5.98
N LYS A 31 26.39 4.47 -6.10
CA LYS A 31 25.47 3.69 -5.28
C LYS A 31 25.76 3.81 -3.77
N PRO A 32 27.01 3.62 -3.28
CA PRO A 32 27.34 3.85 -1.88
C PRO A 32 27.08 5.29 -1.42
N TRP A 33 27.37 6.28 -2.28
CA TRP A 33 27.13 7.69 -1.95
C TRP A 33 25.62 8.02 -1.84
N TRP A 34 24.77 7.43 -2.69
CA TRP A 34 23.32 7.55 -2.59
C TRP A 34 22.77 6.85 -1.35
N GLU A 35 23.27 5.66 -1.06
CA GLU A 35 22.91 4.89 0.14
C GLU A 35 23.32 5.64 1.41
N GLU A 36 24.55 6.21 1.45
CA GLU A 36 25.00 7.06 2.56
C GLU A 36 24.19 8.37 2.70
N ARG A 37 23.80 9.01 1.60
CA ARG A 37 22.95 10.20 1.64
C ARG A 37 21.55 9.88 2.15
N ARG A 38 21.03 8.75 1.75
CA ARG A 38 19.72 8.25 2.20
C ARG A 38 19.77 7.89 3.69
N ALA A 39 20.80 7.17 4.11
CA ALA A 39 21.01 6.85 5.53
C ALA A 39 21.13 8.11 6.42
N ARG A 40 21.70 9.20 5.89
CA ARG A 40 21.78 10.47 6.61
C ARG A 40 20.45 11.22 6.75
N GLN A 41 19.42 10.87 5.97
CA GLN A 41 18.09 11.49 6.05
C GLN A 41 17.14 10.76 7.00
N LEU A 42 17.48 9.53 7.39
CA LEU A 42 16.70 8.76 8.33
C LEU A 42 17.29 8.91 9.74
N PRO A 43 16.44 9.04 10.77
CA PRO A 43 16.94 8.98 12.13
C PRO A 43 17.58 7.61 12.40
N PRO A 44 18.63 7.56 13.23
CA PRO A 44 19.29 6.28 13.54
C PRO A 44 18.30 5.36 14.28
N PRO A 45 18.37 4.05 14.03
CA PRO A 45 17.54 3.07 14.73
C PRO A 45 17.99 3.00 16.21
N SER A 46 17.00 2.82 17.10
CA SER A 46 17.27 2.69 18.54
C SER A 46 17.93 1.37 18.93
N GLY A 47 17.98 0.39 18.01
CA GLY A 47 18.43 -0.98 18.28
C GLY A 47 17.39 -1.84 19.01
N LYS A 48 16.20 -1.27 19.33
CA LYS A 48 15.05 -2.05 19.82
C LYS A 48 14.33 -2.70 18.64
N GLU A 49 13.47 -3.67 18.93
CA GLU A 49 12.77 -4.45 17.91
C GLU A 49 11.60 -3.66 17.30
N LEU A 50 11.52 -3.64 15.97
CA LEU A 50 10.36 -3.30 15.18
C LEU A 50 9.70 -4.59 14.70
N THR A 51 8.39 -4.68 14.82
CA THR A 51 7.62 -5.85 14.38
C THR A 51 6.60 -5.45 13.33
N VAL A 52 6.56 -6.17 12.21
CA VAL A 52 5.49 -6.09 11.20
C VAL A 52 4.79 -7.45 11.14
N ARG A 53 3.46 -7.46 11.25
CA ARG A 53 2.63 -8.66 11.15
C ARG A 53 1.66 -8.50 9.98
N VAL A 54 1.81 -9.36 8.97
CA VAL A 54 0.82 -9.51 7.90
C VAL A 54 -0.17 -10.59 8.38
N LEU A 55 -1.37 -10.17 8.73
CA LEU A 55 -2.36 -11.02 9.38
C LEU A 55 -3.04 -11.95 8.36
N ASP A 56 -3.35 -13.17 8.76
CA ASP A 56 -4.17 -14.11 7.97
C ASP A 56 -5.66 -13.78 8.16
N VAL A 57 -6.12 -12.76 7.46
CA VAL A 57 -7.54 -12.33 7.47
C VAL A 57 -8.39 -12.99 6.37
N GLY A 58 -7.79 -13.86 5.57
CA GLY A 58 -8.38 -14.41 4.34
C GLY A 58 -7.94 -13.60 3.13
N LEU A 59 -8.83 -13.44 2.12
CA LEU A 59 -8.58 -12.51 1.02
C LEU A 59 -8.77 -11.09 1.53
N GLY A 60 -7.74 -10.28 1.41
CA GLY A 60 -7.71 -8.91 1.90
C GLY A 60 -6.44 -8.59 2.67
N ASP A 61 -6.28 -7.34 3.08
CA ASP A 61 -5.12 -6.88 3.82
C ASP A 61 -5.47 -6.47 5.26
N SER A 62 -4.60 -6.86 6.18
CA SER A 62 -4.50 -6.26 7.50
C SER A 62 -3.07 -6.40 7.99
N ILE A 63 -2.40 -5.29 8.21
CA ILE A 63 -0.97 -5.28 8.57
C ILE A 63 -0.78 -4.45 9.83
N LEU A 64 -0.30 -5.10 10.88
CA LEU A 64 0.02 -4.45 12.14
C LEU A 64 1.52 -4.16 12.20
N ILE A 65 1.87 -2.90 12.45
CA ILE A 65 3.24 -2.46 12.73
C ILE A 65 3.30 -2.03 14.18
N VAL A 66 4.24 -2.60 14.93
CA VAL A 66 4.60 -2.16 16.29
C VAL A 66 6.02 -1.63 16.24
N ALA A 67 6.15 -0.33 16.42
CA ALA A 67 7.43 0.36 16.37
C ALA A 67 8.25 0.15 17.67
N PRO A 68 9.57 0.37 17.63
CA PRO A 68 10.44 0.24 18.80
C PRO A 68 10.05 1.15 19.99
N SER A 69 9.39 2.27 19.70
CA SER A 69 8.84 3.20 20.69
C SER A 69 7.59 2.69 21.40
N GLY A 70 6.96 1.63 20.88
CA GLY A 70 5.63 1.16 21.28
C GLY A 70 4.47 1.77 20.47
N LYS A 71 4.72 2.76 19.61
CA LYS A 71 3.68 3.26 18.70
C LYS A 71 3.24 2.16 17.75
N SER A 72 1.95 2.15 17.43
CA SER A 72 1.34 1.13 16.60
C SER A 72 0.56 1.71 15.43
N VAL A 73 0.66 1.03 14.30
CA VAL A 73 -0.05 1.34 13.07
C VAL A 73 -0.79 0.10 12.59
N LEU A 74 -2.05 0.26 12.25
CA LEU A 74 -2.80 -0.74 11.51
C LEU A 74 -3.02 -0.24 10.09
N ILE A 75 -2.60 -1.00 9.09
CA ILE A 75 -2.87 -0.74 7.68
C ILE A 75 -3.90 -1.75 7.25
N ASP A 76 -5.09 -1.27 6.89
CA ASP A 76 -6.28 -2.04 6.58
C ASP A 76 -6.74 -3.00 7.71
N ALA A 77 -7.94 -3.49 7.61
CA ALA A 77 -8.56 -4.32 8.65
C ALA A 77 -9.23 -5.59 8.09
N GLY A 78 -8.93 -5.93 6.83
CA GLY A 78 -9.43 -7.12 6.17
C GLY A 78 -10.90 -7.04 5.75
N PRO A 79 -11.46 -8.17 5.27
CA PRO A 79 -12.84 -8.26 4.82
C PRO A 79 -13.84 -8.13 5.96
N PRO A 80 -15.15 -7.95 5.64
CA PRO A 80 -16.21 -7.98 6.63
C PRO A 80 -16.14 -9.24 7.52
N GLY A 81 -16.21 -9.02 8.85
CA GLY A 81 -16.04 -10.09 9.86
C GLY A 81 -14.59 -10.42 10.22
N ALA A 82 -13.60 -9.78 9.60
CA ALA A 82 -12.19 -9.92 10.01
C ALA A 82 -11.86 -9.13 11.28
N GLY A 83 -12.67 -8.15 11.66
CA GLY A 83 -12.40 -7.27 12.80
C GLY A 83 -12.05 -8.03 14.07
N LYS A 84 -12.75 -9.13 14.38
CA LYS A 84 -12.39 -9.98 15.54
C LYS A 84 -10.97 -10.56 15.44
N LYS A 85 -10.56 -11.07 14.26
CA LYS A 85 -9.19 -11.59 14.07
C LYS A 85 -8.14 -10.50 14.26
N VAL A 86 -8.43 -9.29 13.76
CA VAL A 86 -7.55 -8.12 13.92
C VAL A 86 -7.44 -7.74 15.40
N LEU A 87 -8.56 -7.66 16.13
CA LEU A 87 -8.59 -7.36 17.57
C LEU A 87 -7.81 -8.41 18.38
N ASP A 88 -7.97 -9.69 18.05
CA ASP A 88 -7.21 -10.78 18.68
C ASP A 88 -5.69 -10.63 18.39
N ALA A 89 -5.31 -10.18 17.18
CA ALA A 89 -3.90 -9.94 16.84
C ALA A 89 -3.33 -8.72 17.60
N LEU A 90 -4.09 -7.63 17.72
CA LEU A 90 -3.72 -6.46 18.54
C LEU A 90 -3.49 -6.87 19.99
N LYS A 91 -4.40 -7.67 20.55
CA LYS A 91 -4.28 -8.18 21.92
C LYS A 91 -3.03 -9.06 22.10
N ARG A 92 -2.76 -9.98 21.15
CA ARG A 92 -1.53 -10.82 21.19
C ARG A 92 -0.25 -9.99 21.09
N ALA A 93 -0.31 -8.86 20.40
CA ALA A 93 0.81 -7.92 20.28
C ALA A 93 0.94 -6.96 21.47
N GLY A 94 0.01 -7.02 22.45
CA GLY A 94 -0.01 -6.08 23.58
C GLY A 94 -0.44 -4.66 23.20
N VAL A 95 -1.06 -4.48 22.03
CA VAL A 95 -1.53 -3.19 21.52
C VAL A 95 -2.91 -2.89 22.08
N THR A 96 -3.00 -1.88 22.91
CA THR A 96 -4.26 -1.41 23.54
C THR A 96 -4.81 -0.15 22.88
N ARG A 97 -4.01 0.54 22.08
CA ARG A 97 -4.33 1.75 21.34
C ARG A 97 -3.62 1.72 20.00
N LEU A 98 -4.25 2.22 18.95
CA LEU A 98 -3.61 2.49 17.67
C LEU A 98 -3.22 3.98 17.60
N ASP A 99 -1.96 4.28 17.30
CA ASP A 99 -1.56 5.66 17.01
C ASP A 99 -2.09 6.08 15.64
N PHE A 100 -2.03 5.17 14.68
CA PHE A 100 -2.53 5.39 13.33
C PHE A 100 -3.30 4.18 12.80
N LEU A 101 -4.36 4.45 12.05
CA LEU A 101 -5.01 3.51 11.15
C LEU A 101 -4.93 4.09 9.73
N ILE A 102 -4.50 3.28 8.79
CA ILE A 102 -4.40 3.66 7.37
C ILE A 102 -5.35 2.76 6.59
N ALA A 103 -6.37 3.34 5.96
CA ALA A 103 -7.22 2.67 4.99
C ALA A 103 -6.62 2.93 3.60
N THR A 104 -6.06 1.89 2.98
CA THR A 104 -5.37 2.04 1.70
C THR A 104 -6.33 2.47 0.60
N HIS A 105 -7.49 1.83 0.53
CA HIS A 105 -8.58 2.18 -0.37
C HIS A 105 -9.90 1.61 0.14
N ALA A 106 -10.99 1.86 -0.57
CA ALA A 106 -12.35 1.69 -0.06
C ALA A 106 -12.96 0.30 -0.26
N HIS A 107 -12.23 -0.69 -0.79
CA HIS A 107 -12.77 -2.02 -1.00
C HIS A 107 -13.02 -2.77 0.32
N ALA A 108 -14.04 -3.63 0.29
CA ALA A 108 -14.51 -4.34 1.47
C ALA A 108 -13.46 -5.26 2.10
N ASP A 109 -12.56 -5.82 1.31
CA ASP A 109 -11.49 -6.69 1.78
C ASP A 109 -10.31 -5.93 2.43
N HIS A 110 -10.39 -4.60 2.49
CA HIS A 110 -9.46 -3.71 3.17
C HIS A 110 -10.11 -2.98 4.35
N VAL A 111 -11.31 -2.39 4.15
CA VAL A 111 -11.97 -1.61 5.21
C VAL A 111 -13.08 -2.37 5.93
N GLY A 112 -13.38 -3.61 5.52
CA GLY A 112 -14.53 -4.35 6.00
C GLY A 112 -14.55 -4.67 7.50
N GLY A 113 -13.37 -4.80 8.13
CA GLY A 113 -13.25 -4.97 9.58
C GLY A 113 -12.94 -3.69 10.35
N ALA A 114 -12.76 -2.55 9.65
CA ALA A 114 -12.25 -1.33 10.27
C ALA A 114 -13.24 -0.69 11.26
N ASP A 115 -14.53 -0.78 11.02
CA ASP A 115 -15.56 -0.27 11.92
C ASP A 115 -15.57 -1.01 13.26
N GLU A 116 -15.38 -2.34 13.25
CA GLU A 116 -15.27 -3.14 14.47
C GLU A 116 -14.02 -2.75 15.27
N VAL A 117 -12.88 -2.57 14.58
CA VAL A 117 -11.62 -2.15 15.21
C VAL A 117 -11.75 -0.76 15.82
N LEU A 118 -12.25 0.22 15.07
CA LEU A 118 -12.45 1.60 15.54
C LEU A 118 -13.41 1.68 16.73
N LYS A 119 -14.44 0.84 16.76
CA LYS A 119 -15.38 0.77 17.91
C LYS A 119 -14.72 0.24 19.17
N ALA A 120 -13.79 -0.72 19.03
CA ALA A 120 -13.21 -1.46 20.15
C ALA A 120 -11.89 -0.88 20.68
N VAL A 121 -11.09 -0.21 19.83
CA VAL A 121 -9.74 0.26 20.15
C VAL A 121 -9.64 1.76 19.96
N GLU A 122 -9.07 2.46 20.94
CA GLU A 122 -8.75 3.89 20.81
C GLU A 122 -7.78 4.08 19.64
N THR A 123 -8.12 4.99 18.73
CA THR A 123 -7.32 5.31 17.54
C THR A 123 -6.99 6.80 17.53
N GLY A 124 -5.70 7.14 17.42
CA GLY A 124 -5.24 8.52 17.45
C GLY A 124 -5.61 9.29 16.18
N GLN A 125 -5.32 8.70 15.03
CA GLN A 125 -5.59 9.34 13.73
C GLN A 125 -5.83 8.29 12.65
N VAL A 126 -6.68 8.64 11.68
CA VAL A 126 -6.97 7.81 10.50
C VAL A 126 -6.49 8.53 9.25
N TYR A 127 -5.74 7.80 8.41
CA TYR A 127 -5.40 8.22 7.05
C TYR A 127 -6.16 7.36 6.05
N TYR A 128 -6.54 7.95 4.91
CA TYR A 128 -7.25 7.26 3.85
C TYR A 128 -6.87 7.84 2.48
N SER A 129 -7.19 7.13 1.39
CA SER A 129 -6.80 7.56 0.04
C SER A 129 -7.42 8.90 -0.39
N GLY A 130 -8.59 9.24 0.14
CA GLY A 130 -9.35 10.42 -0.30
C GLY A 130 -10.12 10.18 -1.60
N TYR A 131 -9.96 9.03 -2.26
CA TYR A 131 -10.76 8.65 -3.42
C TYR A 131 -12.18 8.30 -2.99
N PRO A 132 -13.23 8.90 -3.62
CA PRO A 132 -14.61 8.67 -3.23
C PRO A 132 -15.07 7.27 -3.61
N HIS A 133 -15.83 6.64 -2.72
CA HIS A 133 -16.45 5.34 -2.98
C HIS A 133 -17.81 5.24 -2.26
N THR A 134 -18.66 4.29 -2.66
CA THR A 134 -20.06 4.20 -2.21
C THR A 134 -20.44 2.81 -1.68
N THR A 135 -19.47 1.96 -1.30
CA THR A 135 -19.79 0.67 -0.68
C THR A 135 -20.27 0.86 0.74
N ARG A 136 -21.06 -0.12 1.23
CA ARG A 136 -21.56 -0.15 2.60
C ARG A 136 -20.40 -0.19 3.60
N GLU A 137 -19.41 -1.00 3.37
CA GLU A 137 -18.26 -1.21 4.25
C GLU A 137 -17.45 0.09 4.41
N TYR A 138 -17.30 0.85 3.32
CA TYR A 138 -16.65 2.16 3.35
C TYR A 138 -17.48 3.19 4.12
N ASP A 139 -18.80 3.20 3.94
CA ASP A 139 -19.72 4.07 4.67
C ASP A 139 -19.73 3.72 6.18
N ASP A 140 -19.74 2.44 6.53
CA ASP A 140 -19.66 1.97 7.92
C ASP A 140 -18.31 2.35 8.58
N PHE A 141 -17.19 2.26 7.83
CA PHE A 141 -15.88 2.76 8.26
C PHE A 141 -15.91 4.27 8.53
N LEU A 142 -16.43 5.08 7.60
CA LEU A 142 -16.49 6.55 7.78
C LEU A 142 -17.41 6.94 8.95
N LYS A 143 -18.54 6.26 9.13
CA LYS A 143 -19.43 6.43 10.28
C LYS A 143 -18.72 6.10 11.60
N ALA A 144 -17.94 5.03 11.64
CA ALA A 144 -17.18 4.65 12.84
C ALA A 144 -16.13 5.72 13.20
N VAL A 145 -15.40 6.24 12.21
CA VAL A 145 -14.47 7.36 12.40
C VAL A 145 -15.17 8.59 12.98
N GLN A 146 -16.31 8.95 12.40
CA GLN A 146 -17.12 10.08 12.86
C GLN A 146 -17.64 9.87 14.29
N GLN A 147 -18.23 8.71 14.59
CA GLN A 147 -18.79 8.37 15.91
C GLN A 147 -17.74 8.38 17.02
N LYS A 148 -16.52 7.97 16.69
CA LYS A 148 -15.38 7.98 17.62
C LYS A 148 -14.65 9.32 17.67
N ASN A 149 -15.08 10.29 16.87
CA ASN A 149 -14.45 11.61 16.75
C ASN A 149 -12.94 11.51 16.49
N VAL A 150 -12.53 10.53 15.65
CA VAL A 150 -11.13 10.34 15.28
C VAL A 150 -10.81 11.28 14.11
N LYS A 151 -9.65 11.92 14.16
CA LYS A 151 -9.18 12.78 13.07
C LYS A 151 -8.99 11.94 11.79
N LEU A 152 -9.64 12.33 10.71
CA LEU A 152 -9.53 11.71 9.39
C LEU A 152 -8.78 12.64 8.44
N GLU A 153 -7.70 12.16 7.85
CA GLU A 153 -6.89 12.92 6.90
C GLU A 153 -6.64 12.15 5.61
N LYS A 154 -6.61 12.86 4.48
CA LYS A 154 -6.15 12.30 3.21
C LYS A 154 -4.65 12.03 3.28
N ALA A 155 -4.27 10.82 2.92
CA ALA A 155 -2.88 10.48 2.70
C ALA A 155 -2.38 11.18 1.42
N ALA A 156 -1.25 11.85 1.51
CA ALA A 156 -0.65 12.53 0.36
C ALA A 156 0.86 12.27 0.32
N PRO A 157 1.48 12.21 -0.88
CA PRO A 157 2.92 12.07 -1.01
C PRO A 157 3.67 13.15 -0.21
N GLY A 158 4.72 12.71 0.50
CA GLY A 158 5.49 13.58 1.39
C GLY A 158 5.01 13.57 2.84
N THR A 159 3.79 13.09 3.13
CA THR A 159 3.37 12.82 4.52
C THR A 159 4.30 11.79 5.15
N THR A 160 4.81 12.12 6.33
CA THR A 160 5.69 11.22 7.10
C THR A 160 5.12 11.05 8.49
N LEU A 161 4.88 9.82 8.90
CA LEU A 161 4.47 9.45 10.26
C LEU A 161 5.70 9.02 11.03
N ASP A 162 6.07 9.80 12.02
CA ASP A 162 7.15 9.46 12.94
C ASP A 162 6.63 8.45 13.97
N LEU A 163 7.12 7.22 13.87
CA LEU A 163 6.79 6.14 14.78
C LEU A 163 7.71 6.11 16.01
N GLY A 164 8.66 7.04 16.11
CA GLY A 164 9.63 7.14 17.19
C GLY A 164 10.77 6.12 17.06
N ASP A 165 11.80 6.34 17.88
CA ASP A 165 12.99 5.47 17.98
C ASP A 165 13.67 5.19 16.63
N GLY A 166 13.51 6.07 15.64
CA GLY A 166 14.10 5.96 14.31
C GLY A 166 13.23 5.25 13.26
N ALA A 167 12.03 4.82 13.60
CA ALA A 167 11.10 4.22 12.65
C ALA A 167 10.20 5.29 12.01
N LEU A 168 10.07 5.28 10.69
CA LEU A 168 9.28 6.23 9.90
C LEU A 168 8.39 5.49 8.91
N LEU A 169 7.18 5.99 8.70
CA LEU A 169 6.28 5.56 7.64
C LEU A 169 6.03 6.73 6.70
N ARG A 170 6.41 6.59 5.43
CA ARG A 170 6.31 7.64 4.41
C ARG A 170 5.24 7.31 3.39
N VAL A 171 4.35 8.25 3.10
CA VAL A 171 3.32 8.14 2.05
C VAL A 171 3.95 8.47 0.69
N LEU A 172 3.76 7.58 -0.28
CA LEU A 172 4.25 7.71 -1.66
C LEU A 172 3.13 7.89 -2.68
N ALA A 173 1.92 7.40 -2.39
CA ALA A 173 0.70 7.54 -3.18
C ALA A 173 -0.52 7.57 -2.24
N PRO A 174 -1.72 7.98 -2.71
CA PRO A 174 -2.03 8.34 -4.09
C PRO A 174 -1.43 9.68 -4.51
N ILE A 175 -1.18 9.82 -5.81
CA ILE A 175 -0.63 11.04 -6.42
C ILE A 175 -1.73 11.69 -7.23
N GLU A 176 -2.17 12.87 -6.83
CA GLU A 176 -3.20 13.62 -7.57
C GLU A 176 -2.67 14.15 -8.93
N PRO A 177 -3.54 14.29 -9.95
CA PRO A 177 -4.96 13.96 -9.92
C PRO A 177 -5.19 12.45 -9.83
N PHE A 178 -6.29 12.05 -9.17
CA PHE A 178 -6.67 10.66 -9.07
C PHE A 178 -6.85 10.03 -10.46
N PHE A 179 -6.59 8.72 -10.54
CA PHE A 179 -6.95 7.94 -11.71
C PHE A 179 -8.47 7.82 -11.80
N GLU A 180 -9.00 7.95 -13.00
CA GLU A 180 -10.41 7.79 -13.36
C GLU A 180 -10.57 6.58 -14.29
N GLU A 181 -11.79 6.13 -14.54
CA GLU A 181 -12.10 4.98 -15.42
C GLU A 181 -11.35 5.02 -16.76
N LYS A 182 -11.25 6.21 -17.37
CA LYS A 182 -10.52 6.43 -18.64
C LYS A 182 -9.02 6.13 -18.56
N ASP A 183 -8.44 6.13 -17.37
CA ASP A 183 -7.02 5.90 -17.12
C ASP A 183 -6.73 4.41 -16.85
N MET A 184 -7.79 3.59 -16.70
CA MET A 184 -7.67 2.19 -16.37
C MET A 184 -7.32 1.34 -17.58
N GLN A 185 -6.53 0.29 -17.34
CA GLN A 185 -6.40 -0.81 -18.28
C GLN A 185 -7.67 -1.69 -18.20
N ALA A 186 -7.93 -2.49 -19.24
CA ALA A 186 -9.04 -3.44 -19.20
C ALA A 186 -8.90 -4.39 -17.98
N GLY A 187 -9.84 -4.31 -17.06
CA GLY A 187 -9.85 -5.06 -15.81
C GLY A 187 -9.11 -4.41 -14.64
N GLY A 188 -8.63 -3.17 -14.79
CA GLY A 188 -8.16 -2.34 -13.70
C GLY A 188 -9.32 -1.69 -12.93
N ASN A 189 -9.02 -1.15 -11.76
CA ASN A 189 -10.03 -0.61 -10.85
C ASN A 189 -9.53 0.70 -10.20
N GLU A 190 -10.36 1.76 -10.26
CA GLU A 190 -9.95 3.10 -9.81
C GLU A 190 -9.63 3.17 -8.31
N PRO A 191 -10.42 2.57 -7.40
CA PRO A 191 -10.06 2.53 -5.99
C PRO A 191 -8.69 1.89 -5.76
N ASN A 192 -8.38 0.79 -6.44
CA ASN A 192 -7.08 0.13 -6.34
C ASN A 192 -5.96 1.04 -6.82
N ALA A 193 -6.11 1.61 -8.02
CA ALA A 193 -5.13 2.51 -8.60
C ALA A 193 -4.85 3.76 -7.73
N ASN A 194 -5.81 4.15 -6.90
CA ASN A 194 -5.69 5.27 -5.97
C ASN A 194 -5.43 4.82 -4.52
N SER A 195 -4.88 3.62 -4.33
CA SER A 195 -4.46 3.12 -3.01
C SER A 195 -3.40 4.01 -2.37
N VAL A 196 -3.46 4.08 -1.05
CA VAL A 196 -2.36 4.63 -0.25
C VAL A 196 -1.19 3.66 -0.31
N VAL A 197 -0.07 4.13 -0.84
CA VAL A 197 1.19 3.41 -0.83
C VAL A 197 2.08 4.01 0.25
N VAL A 198 2.54 3.18 1.16
CA VAL A 198 3.45 3.62 2.21
C VAL A 198 4.74 2.82 2.21
N ARG A 199 5.83 3.47 2.60
CA ARG A 199 7.11 2.85 2.82
C ARG A 199 7.50 2.99 4.28
N LEU A 200 7.75 1.85 4.91
CA LEU A 200 8.29 1.76 6.26
C LEU A 200 9.82 1.72 6.19
N ASP A 201 10.45 2.59 6.97
CA ASP A 201 11.90 2.66 7.11
C ASP A 201 12.29 2.57 8.58
N TYR A 202 13.32 1.77 8.89
CA TYR A 202 13.94 1.70 10.21
C TYR A 202 15.42 1.32 10.07
N GLY A 203 16.32 2.31 10.17
CA GLY A 203 17.73 2.11 9.87
C GLY A 203 17.95 1.62 8.43
N GLU A 204 18.57 0.45 8.27
CA GLU A 204 18.78 -0.19 6.95
C GLU A 204 17.60 -1.07 6.51
N PHE A 205 16.63 -1.32 7.41
CA PHE A 205 15.41 -2.03 7.07
C PHE A 205 14.46 -1.12 6.29
N SER A 206 13.84 -1.67 5.25
CA SER A 206 12.74 -1.00 4.54
C SER A 206 11.74 -2.02 3.99
N MET A 207 10.45 -1.66 4.04
CA MET A 207 9.37 -2.45 3.49
C MET A 207 8.37 -1.54 2.77
N LEU A 208 7.99 -1.91 1.55
CA LEU A 208 6.96 -1.23 0.78
C LEU A 208 5.62 -1.94 0.98
N LEU A 209 4.57 -1.14 1.24
CA LEU A 209 3.21 -1.56 1.55
C LEU A 209 2.26 -0.83 0.60
N PRO A 210 2.02 -1.36 -0.61
CA PRO A 210 1.33 -0.65 -1.68
C PRO A 210 -0.19 -0.75 -1.64
N GLY A 211 -0.79 -1.48 -0.68
CA GLY A 211 -2.19 -1.85 -0.77
C GLY A 211 -2.46 -2.61 -2.07
N ASP A 212 -3.46 -2.15 -2.82
CA ASP A 212 -3.81 -2.74 -4.12
C ASP A 212 -3.40 -1.86 -5.32
N ALA A 213 -2.42 -0.98 -5.12
CA ALA A 213 -1.88 -0.13 -6.18
C ALA A 213 -1.55 -0.96 -7.44
N GLU A 214 -2.03 -0.48 -8.58
CA GLU A 214 -1.86 -1.15 -9.88
C GLU A 214 -0.72 -0.53 -10.70
N GLU A 215 -0.43 -1.10 -11.86
CA GLU A 215 0.70 -0.71 -12.72
C GLU A 215 0.73 0.79 -13.06
N GLN A 216 -0.43 1.45 -13.24
CA GLN A 216 -0.49 2.88 -13.50
C GLN A 216 0.03 3.71 -12.32
N THR A 217 -0.23 3.27 -11.08
CA THR A 217 0.31 3.90 -9.86
C THR A 217 1.82 3.68 -9.76
N GLU A 218 2.27 2.45 -10.04
CA GLU A 218 3.70 2.11 -10.08
C GLU A 218 4.45 3.01 -11.07
N ARG A 219 3.90 3.15 -12.29
CA ARG A 219 4.46 4.04 -13.33
C ARG A 219 4.47 5.51 -12.90
N ARG A 220 3.39 6.00 -12.30
CA ARG A 220 3.31 7.40 -11.83
C ARG A 220 4.32 7.67 -10.72
N MET A 221 4.47 6.76 -9.75
CA MET A 221 5.51 6.86 -8.72
C MET A 221 6.91 6.90 -9.34
N ALA A 222 7.19 6.03 -10.31
CA ALA A 222 8.48 6.00 -11.00
C ALA A 222 8.76 7.28 -11.80
N GLN A 223 7.76 7.84 -12.49
CA GLN A 223 7.86 9.10 -13.23
C GLN A 223 8.14 10.30 -12.32
N GLN A 224 7.61 10.28 -11.10
CA GLN A 224 7.86 11.31 -10.09
C GLN A 224 9.10 11.05 -9.24
N ASN A 225 9.92 10.05 -9.58
CA ASN A 225 11.10 9.64 -8.83
C ASN A 225 10.81 9.36 -7.35
N ALA A 226 9.63 8.84 -7.04
CA ALA A 226 9.30 8.42 -5.68
C ALA A 226 10.25 7.32 -5.23
N ASP A 227 10.74 7.44 -3.99
CA ASP A 227 11.66 6.49 -3.40
C ASP A 227 10.93 5.27 -2.85
N PHE A 228 10.52 4.35 -3.74
CA PHE A 228 9.80 3.13 -3.39
C PHE A 228 10.69 1.86 -3.29
N ALA A 229 12.01 1.98 -3.58
CA ALA A 229 12.93 0.86 -3.44
C ALA A 229 13.02 0.40 -1.96
N ALA A 230 12.88 -0.91 -1.70
CA ALA A 230 12.85 -1.45 -0.35
C ALA A 230 13.38 -2.89 -0.31
N ALA A 231 13.79 -3.37 0.87
CA ALA A 231 14.21 -4.76 1.04
C ALA A 231 13.02 -5.73 1.00
N GLY A 232 11.88 -5.32 1.55
CA GLY A 232 10.65 -6.11 1.60
C GLY A 232 9.50 -5.50 0.82
N LEU A 233 8.59 -6.35 0.36
CA LEU A 233 7.39 -5.97 -0.36
C LEU A 233 6.18 -6.71 0.20
N LYS A 234 5.08 -6.01 0.54
CA LYS A 234 3.75 -6.59 0.47
C LYS A 234 3.34 -6.56 -1.00
N VAL A 235 3.08 -7.73 -1.58
CA VAL A 235 2.68 -7.79 -3.00
C VAL A 235 1.36 -7.07 -3.18
N ALA A 236 1.30 -6.17 -4.15
CA ALA A 236 0.10 -5.39 -4.43
C ALA A 236 -1.06 -6.29 -4.89
N HIS A 237 -2.29 -5.91 -4.51
CA HIS A 237 -3.54 -6.48 -4.99
C HIS A 237 -3.53 -8.02 -4.93
N HIS A 238 -3.09 -8.57 -3.79
CA HIS A 238 -3.06 -10.02 -3.48
C HIS A 238 -2.36 -10.89 -4.52
N GLY A 239 -1.47 -10.31 -5.33
CA GLY A 239 -0.81 -10.97 -6.46
C GLY A 239 -1.64 -10.97 -7.73
N SER A 240 -2.43 -9.93 -7.98
CA SER A 240 -3.13 -9.70 -9.24
C SER A 240 -2.16 -9.55 -10.42
N LYS A 241 -2.61 -9.96 -11.61
CA LYS A 241 -1.86 -9.75 -12.84
C LYS A 241 -1.70 -8.29 -13.25
N TYR A 242 -2.55 -7.40 -12.71
CA TYR A 242 -2.58 -5.96 -13.03
C TYR A 242 -1.64 -5.12 -12.16
N ALA A 243 -0.95 -5.75 -11.20
CA ALA A 243 -0.06 -5.09 -10.25
C ALA A 243 1.29 -5.79 -10.18
N THR A 244 2.26 -5.15 -9.54
CA THR A 244 3.60 -5.71 -9.33
C THR A 244 4.29 -6.03 -10.66
N SER A 245 4.42 -5.00 -11.52
CA SER A 245 5.03 -5.09 -12.84
C SER A 245 6.53 -5.43 -12.80
N GLU A 246 7.07 -5.91 -13.91
CA GLU A 246 8.52 -6.23 -14.00
C GLU A 246 9.40 -4.99 -13.77
N ASP A 247 9.02 -3.82 -14.33
CA ASP A 247 9.77 -2.58 -14.13
C ASP A 247 9.74 -2.13 -12.67
N PHE A 248 8.58 -2.26 -12.01
CA PHE A 248 8.43 -1.99 -10.59
C PHE A 248 9.30 -2.91 -9.73
N LEU A 249 9.29 -4.22 -9.98
CA LEU A 249 10.14 -5.18 -9.28
C LEU A 249 11.63 -4.88 -9.46
N LYS A 250 12.03 -4.58 -10.70
CA LYS A 250 13.42 -4.23 -11.03
C LYS A 250 13.89 -2.95 -10.33
N ARG A 251 13.05 -1.91 -10.31
CA ARG A 251 13.36 -0.63 -9.63
C ARG A 251 13.31 -0.75 -8.12
N GLY A 252 12.36 -1.54 -7.60
CA GLY A 252 12.16 -1.76 -6.17
C GLY A 252 13.29 -2.51 -5.50
N GLY A 253 13.94 -3.44 -6.22
CA GLY A 253 15.09 -4.21 -5.72
C GLY A 253 14.76 -5.09 -4.50
N PHE A 254 13.53 -5.58 -4.44
CA PHE A 254 13.00 -6.35 -3.32
C PHE A 254 13.75 -7.69 -3.14
N ARG A 255 14.09 -8.03 -1.92
CA ARG A 255 14.75 -9.30 -1.55
C ARG A 255 13.74 -10.38 -1.14
N TRP A 256 12.62 -9.96 -0.56
CA TRP A 256 11.54 -10.83 -0.13
C TRP A 256 10.18 -10.14 -0.32
N ALA A 257 9.14 -10.96 -0.43
CA ALA A 257 7.78 -10.46 -0.63
C ALA A 257 6.77 -11.32 0.14
N VAL A 258 5.67 -10.67 0.57
CA VAL A 258 4.55 -11.32 1.23
C VAL A 258 3.28 -11.11 0.40
N ILE A 259 2.56 -12.19 0.09
CA ILE A 259 1.20 -12.12 -0.47
C ILE A 259 0.21 -12.40 0.66
N SER A 260 -0.75 -11.48 0.85
CA SER A 260 -1.93 -11.70 1.69
C SER A 260 -3.07 -12.15 0.80
N THR A 261 -3.59 -13.37 1.03
CA THR A 261 -4.66 -13.97 0.21
C THR A 261 -5.28 -15.16 0.95
N SER A 262 -6.31 -15.77 0.38
CA SER A 262 -6.92 -16.99 0.92
C SER A 262 -6.91 -18.13 -0.11
N PRO A 263 -6.91 -19.39 0.36
CA PRO A 263 -6.87 -20.55 -0.54
C PRO A 263 -8.14 -20.71 -1.40
N ASP A 264 -9.25 -20.16 -0.93
CA ASP A 264 -10.57 -20.37 -1.56
C ASP A 264 -11.09 -19.10 -2.24
N ASN A 265 -10.20 -18.17 -2.63
CA ASN A 265 -10.65 -16.96 -3.29
C ASN A 265 -11.11 -17.20 -4.73
N ARG A 266 -12.23 -16.61 -5.08
CA ARG A 266 -12.86 -16.76 -6.41
C ARG A 266 -12.14 -16.03 -7.53
N TYR A 267 -11.17 -15.16 -7.20
CA TYR A 267 -10.45 -14.34 -8.18
C TYR A 267 -9.22 -15.04 -8.75
N GLY A 268 -8.85 -16.22 -8.23
CA GLY A 268 -7.66 -16.93 -8.67
C GLY A 268 -6.36 -16.23 -8.27
N LEU A 269 -6.36 -15.54 -7.13
CA LEU A 269 -5.18 -14.84 -6.60
C LEU A 269 -4.41 -15.72 -5.61
N PRO A 270 -3.08 -15.73 -5.69
CA PRO A 270 -2.25 -14.98 -6.63
C PRO A 270 -2.29 -15.56 -8.04
N SER A 271 -2.24 -14.68 -9.04
CA SER A 271 -2.24 -15.08 -10.45
C SER A 271 -0.90 -15.73 -10.84
N PRO A 272 -0.90 -16.70 -11.79
CA PRO A 272 0.34 -17.26 -12.32
C PRO A 272 1.29 -16.20 -12.88
N ASP A 273 0.75 -15.15 -13.51
CA ASP A 273 1.54 -14.06 -14.10
C ASP A 273 2.32 -13.29 -13.02
N ALA A 274 1.66 -12.90 -11.93
CA ALA A 274 2.32 -12.20 -10.82
C ALA A 274 3.38 -13.09 -10.15
N LEU A 275 3.05 -14.36 -9.92
CA LEU A 275 4.01 -15.34 -9.38
C LEU A 275 5.21 -15.54 -10.31
N GLY A 276 4.98 -15.59 -11.62
CA GLY A 276 6.04 -15.68 -12.64
C GLY A 276 7.00 -14.48 -12.56
N ARG A 277 6.47 -13.25 -12.47
CA ARG A 277 7.28 -12.03 -12.34
C ARG A 277 8.07 -12.01 -11.04
N LEU A 278 7.44 -12.35 -9.91
CA LEU A 278 8.11 -12.42 -8.61
C LEU A 278 9.23 -13.48 -8.59
N LYS A 279 8.98 -14.66 -9.19
CA LYS A 279 9.98 -15.73 -9.31
C LYS A 279 11.16 -15.31 -10.20
N ALA A 280 10.88 -14.66 -11.33
CA ALA A 280 11.91 -14.13 -12.22
C ALA A 280 12.75 -13.02 -11.57
N ALA A 281 12.16 -12.22 -10.70
CA ALA A 281 12.87 -11.21 -9.90
C ALA A 281 13.74 -11.81 -8.77
N GLY A 282 13.64 -13.12 -8.51
CA GLY A 282 14.45 -13.83 -7.51
C GLY A 282 14.10 -13.48 -6.06
N VAL A 283 12.90 -12.98 -5.78
CA VAL A 283 12.47 -12.65 -4.42
C VAL A 283 12.15 -13.91 -3.62
N LYS A 284 12.42 -13.90 -2.32
CA LYS A 284 11.92 -14.93 -1.42
C LYS A 284 10.46 -14.68 -1.09
N LEU A 285 9.58 -15.61 -1.43
CA LEU A 285 8.15 -15.45 -1.31
C LEU A 285 7.60 -16.06 -0.01
N TYR A 286 6.62 -15.36 0.59
CA TYR A 286 5.79 -15.82 1.70
C TYR A 286 4.31 -15.59 1.35
N ARG A 287 3.40 -16.46 1.84
CA ARG A 287 1.97 -16.38 1.52
C ARG A 287 1.11 -16.73 2.73
N THR A 288 0.12 -15.88 3.05
CA THR A 288 -0.75 -16.10 4.21
C THR A 288 -1.66 -17.32 4.05
N ASP A 289 -2.13 -17.63 2.83
CA ASP A 289 -2.97 -18.80 2.55
C ASP A 289 -2.26 -20.14 2.84
N LEU A 290 -0.95 -20.19 2.64
CA LEU A 290 -0.13 -21.37 2.88
C LEU A 290 0.50 -21.40 4.28
N GLN A 291 0.93 -20.24 4.78
CA GLN A 291 1.79 -20.11 5.94
C GLN A 291 1.13 -19.40 7.14
N GLY A 292 -0.11 -18.92 6.99
CA GLY A 292 -0.80 -18.17 8.04
C GLY A 292 -0.22 -16.77 8.24
N GLU A 293 -0.33 -16.24 9.44
CA GLU A 293 0.26 -14.94 9.79
C GLU A 293 1.77 -14.94 9.55
N ILE A 294 2.27 -13.90 8.88
CA ILE A 294 3.70 -13.68 8.61
C ILE A 294 4.19 -12.57 9.51
N THR A 295 5.19 -12.85 10.33
CA THR A 295 5.78 -11.88 11.25
C THR A 295 7.21 -11.56 10.84
N ILE A 296 7.52 -10.28 10.70
CA ILE A 296 8.82 -9.73 10.36
C ILE A 296 9.33 -8.92 11.54
N ASN A 297 10.49 -9.31 12.08
CA ASN A 297 11.16 -8.62 13.18
C ASN A 297 12.51 -8.11 12.73
N THR A 298 12.90 -6.91 13.18
CA THR A 298 14.21 -6.32 12.90
C THR A 298 14.60 -5.30 13.98
N ARG A 299 15.89 -5.09 14.15
CA ARG A 299 16.46 -3.99 14.96
C ARG A 299 17.07 -2.88 14.09
N GLY A 300 16.76 -2.91 12.80
CA GLY A 300 17.16 -1.89 11.85
C GLY A 300 18.49 -2.15 11.17
N GLN A 301 19.06 -3.34 11.26
CA GLN A 301 20.26 -3.73 10.51
C GLN A 301 19.85 -4.51 9.25
N ALA A 302 20.68 -4.49 8.22
CA ALA A 302 20.36 -5.12 6.93
C ALA A 302 20.26 -6.65 6.99
N ASP A 303 20.96 -7.28 7.92
CA ASP A 303 21.13 -8.72 8.07
C ASP A 303 20.35 -9.32 9.24
N ASP A 304 19.66 -8.49 10.06
CA ASP A 304 18.95 -8.96 11.25
C ASP A 304 17.45 -9.23 11.02
N VAL A 305 16.99 -9.10 9.77
CA VAL A 305 15.58 -9.31 9.43
C VAL A 305 15.21 -10.77 9.61
N LYS A 306 14.36 -11.03 10.61
CA LYS A 306 13.83 -12.37 10.91
C LYS A 306 12.38 -12.47 10.46
N ILE A 307 12.08 -13.35 9.53
CA ILE A 307 10.72 -13.63 9.06
C ILE A 307 10.28 -14.99 9.59
N THR A 308 9.16 -15.02 10.29
CA THR A 308 8.55 -16.24 10.83
C THR A 308 7.11 -16.37 10.34
N THR A 309 6.64 -17.59 10.22
CA THR A 309 5.32 -17.94 9.72
C THR A 309 4.56 -18.72 10.78
N ALA A 310 3.24 -18.57 10.83
CA ALA A 310 2.40 -19.27 11.80
C ALA A 310 2.37 -20.80 11.56
N ARG A 311 2.62 -21.22 10.32
CA ARG A 311 2.71 -22.64 9.93
C ARG A 311 3.61 -22.80 8.71
N GLU A 312 4.12 -23.99 8.50
CA GLU A 312 4.77 -24.37 7.25
C GLU A 312 3.72 -24.76 6.19
N PRO A 313 4.01 -24.58 4.89
CA PRO A 313 3.18 -25.13 3.83
C PRO A 313 2.99 -26.64 4.01
N LYS A 314 1.79 -27.15 3.74
CA LYS A 314 1.53 -28.59 3.81
C LYS A 314 2.33 -29.33 2.74
N ALA A 315 2.65 -30.60 3.00
CA ALA A 315 3.34 -31.43 2.01
C ALA A 315 2.61 -31.42 0.66
N GLY A 316 3.35 -31.16 -0.41
CA GLY A 316 2.82 -31.06 -1.78
C GLY A 316 2.29 -29.68 -2.16
N GLN A 317 2.24 -28.71 -1.26
CA GLN A 317 1.93 -27.30 -1.62
C GLN A 317 3.18 -26.60 -2.13
N ASP A 318 3.07 -26.02 -3.33
CA ASP A 318 4.14 -25.19 -3.93
C ASP A 318 3.82 -23.71 -3.69
N ILE A 319 4.77 -23.00 -3.06
CA ILE A 319 4.66 -21.55 -2.79
C ILE A 319 4.49 -20.73 -4.08
N TRP A 320 4.96 -21.28 -5.21
CA TRP A 320 4.87 -20.66 -6.54
C TRP A 320 3.67 -21.11 -7.36
N ALA A 321 2.84 -22.02 -6.84
CA ALA A 321 1.61 -22.41 -7.51
C ALA A 321 0.57 -21.30 -7.36
N GLY A 322 0.12 -20.76 -8.50
CA GLY A 322 -1.09 -19.92 -8.56
C GLY A 322 -2.31 -20.77 -8.23
N LEU A 323 -3.34 -20.14 -7.70
CA LEU A 323 -4.64 -20.77 -7.69
C LEU A 323 -5.08 -20.89 -9.17
N PRO A 324 -5.55 -22.08 -9.62
CA PRO A 324 -6.14 -22.15 -10.94
C PRO A 324 -7.27 -21.12 -10.95
N ALA A 325 -7.19 -20.13 -11.84
CA ALA A 325 -8.33 -19.27 -12.12
C ALA A 325 -9.52 -20.22 -12.27
N LEU A 326 -10.51 -20.11 -11.42
CA LEU A 326 -11.76 -20.85 -11.60
C LEU A 326 -12.13 -20.55 -13.04
N ARG A 327 -12.10 -21.59 -13.90
CA ARG A 327 -12.23 -21.50 -15.36
C ARG A 327 -13.17 -20.39 -15.71
N ASP A 328 -12.78 -19.56 -16.65
CA ASP A 328 -13.47 -18.38 -17.15
C ASP A 328 -14.95 -18.66 -17.57
N ASP A 329 -15.75 -19.02 -16.60
CA ASP A 329 -17.20 -18.94 -16.63
C ASP A 329 -17.66 -17.51 -16.25
N SER A 330 -16.71 -16.58 -16.11
CA SER A 330 -16.95 -15.17 -15.82
C SER A 330 -17.80 -14.49 -16.90
N ALA A 331 -17.76 -14.98 -18.14
CA ALA A 331 -18.68 -14.56 -19.18
C ALA A 331 -20.15 -14.99 -18.93
N LYS A 332 -20.41 -15.94 -18.02
CA LYS A 332 -21.76 -16.44 -17.71
C LYS A 332 -22.26 -16.14 -16.30
N ARG A 333 -21.36 -15.79 -15.38
CA ARG A 333 -21.74 -15.31 -14.04
C ARG A 333 -21.35 -13.85 -13.99
N GLY A 334 -22.36 -12.97 -14.03
CA GLY A 334 -22.12 -11.54 -13.90
C GLY A 334 -21.10 -11.30 -12.80
N PHE A 335 -20.05 -10.61 -13.14
CA PHE A 335 -19.03 -10.15 -12.21
C PHE A 335 -19.76 -9.37 -11.12
N ILE A 336 -20.04 -10.00 -10.00
CA ILE A 336 -20.38 -9.24 -8.79
C ILE A 336 -19.03 -8.85 -8.22
N ASP A 337 -18.45 -7.80 -8.77
CA ASP A 337 -17.52 -6.96 -8.03
C ASP A 337 -18.23 -6.53 -6.75
N PHE A 338 -17.57 -6.51 -5.61
CA PHE A 338 -18.15 -5.92 -4.41
C PHE A 338 -18.51 -4.42 -4.62
N GLY A 339 -18.17 -3.82 -5.78
CA GLY A 339 -18.61 -2.53 -6.28
C GLY A 339 -19.89 -2.54 -7.10
N ASP A 340 -20.39 -3.71 -7.55
CA ASP A 340 -21.60 -3.85 -8.39
C ASP A 340 -22.93 -3.95 -7.61
N LEU A 341 -22.99 -3.52 -6.38
CA LEU A 341 -24.24 -3.05 -5.82
C LEU A 341 -24.53 -1.71 -6.50
N ALA A 342 -25.61 -1.65 -7.27
CA ALA A 342 -26.01 -0.55 -8.12
C ALA A 342 -25.54 0.83 -7.63
N PRO A 343 -24.97 1.68 -8.49
CA PRO A 343 -24.49 2.99 -8.05
C PRO A 343 -25.61 3.71 -7.30
N ALA A 344 -25.30 4.15 -6.07
CA ALA A 344 -26.21 5.00 -5.34
C ALA A 344 -26.58 6.20 -6.23
N PRO A 345 -27.85 6.61 -6.25
CA PRO A 345 -28.29 7.72 -7.10
C PRO A 345 -27.39 8.92 -6.79
N LYS A 346 -26.82 9.53 -7.85
CA LYS A 346 -25.99 10.73 -7.73
C LYS A 346 -26.71 11.73 -6.82
N PRO A 347 -26.02 12.32 -5.83
CA PRO A 347 -26.64 13.29 -4.95
C PRO A 347 -27.24 14.41 -5.82
N THR A 348 -28.54 14.59 -5.71
CA THR A 348 -29.24 15.69 -6.38
C THR A 348 -28.59 16.98 -5.88
N PRO A 349 -28.18 17.91 -6.75
CA PRO A 349 -27.60 19.17 -6.31
C PRO A 349 -28.60 19.83 -5.34
N GLN A 350 -28.22 20.01 -4.10
CA GLN A 350 -28.99 20.80 -3.16
C GLN A 350 -29.12 22.18 -3.76
N LYS A 351 -30.37 22.56 -4.16
CA LYS A 351 -30.67 23.93 -4.53
C LYS A 351 -30.24 24.81 -3.36
N ALA A 352 -29.30 25.71 -3.64
CA ALA A 352 -28.90 26.72 -2.69
C ALA A 352 -30.17 27.40 -2.15
N ASN A 353 -30.39 27.29 -0.86
CA ASN A 353 -31.51 27.89 -0.16
C ASN A 353 -31.19 29.37 -0.07
N THR A 354 -31.57 30.12 -1.14
CA THR A 354 -31.56 31.59 -1.14
C THR A 354 -32.76 32.08 -0.36
N ASN A 355 -32.74 31.87 0.95
CA ASN A 355 -33.61 32.61 1.86
C ASN A 355 -33.01 33.99 2.06
N THR A 356 -33.24 34.87 1.09
CA THR A 356 -33.11 36.32 1.31
C THR A 356 -34.20 36.72 2.29
N ASN A 357 -33.81 36.92 3.51
CA ASN A 357 -34.64 37.47 4.58
C ASN A 357 -34.90 38.93 4.29
N SER A 358 -36.00 39.21 3.48
CA SER A 358 -36.53 40.53 3.25
C SER A 358 -37.62 40.83 4.27
N ASN A 359 -37.24 41.05 5.53
CA ASN A 359 -38.10 41.72 6.50
C ASN A 359 -37.23 42.34 7.59
N ASN A 360 -36.73 43.54 7.27
CA ASN A 360 -36.40 44.53 8.31
C ASN A 360 -36.32 45.93 7.72
N ARG A 361 -37.49 46.50 7.39
CA ARG A 361 -37.70 47.93 7.24
C ARG A 361 -38.97 48.25 7.99
N ASN A 362 -38.87 48.61 9.26
CA ASN A 362 -39.73 49.60 9.94
C ASN A 362 -39.45 49.54 11.44
N ALA A 363 -38.52 50.36 11.88
CA ALA A 363 -38.50 50.93 13.24
C ALA A 363 -37.34 51.91 13.33
N ASN A 364 -37.53 53.13 12.88
CA ASN A 364 -36.91 54.33 13.44
C ASN A 364 -37.62 55.55 12.91
N ARG A 365 -38.61 55.99 13.68
CA ARG A 365 -39.15 57.36 13.61
C ARG A 365 -39.04 57.92 15.02
N PRO A 366 -38.34 59.04 15.24
CA PRO A 366 -38.24 59.66 16.56
C PRO A 366 -39.54 60.40 16.88
N PRO A 367 -39.96 60.55 18.19
CA PRO A 367 -41.09 61.34 18.57
C PRO A 367 -40.69 62.83 18.59
N GLY A 368 -41.31 63.65 17.76
CA GLY A 368 -41.23 65.07 17.75
C GLY A 368 -42.54 65.72 18.08
N ALA A 369 -42.55 66.53 19.12
CA ALA A 369 -43.32 67.76 19.44
C ALA A 369 -44.84 67.79 19.18
N ARG A 370 -45.58 67.74 20.18
CA ARG A 370 -46.53 68.61 20.88
C ARG A 370 -47.44 67.77 21.74
#